data_06fe4c96875470d87bc182e19168ddad
#
_entry.id   06fe4c96875470d87bc182e19168ddad
#
_cell.length_a   1.000
_cell.length_b   1.000
_cell.length_c   1.000
_cell.angle_alpha   90.00
_cell.angle_beta   90.00
_cell.angle_gamma   90.00
#
_symmetry.space_group_name_H-M   'P 1'
#
loop_
_entity.id
_entity.type
_entity.pdbx_description
1 polymer ?
#
loop_
_entity_poly.entity_id
_entity_poly.type
_entity_poly.pdbx_seq_one_letter_code
_entity_poly.pdbx_strand_id
1 'polypeptide(L)'
;KQLVIGYDTPLSKPLDFLVERKEKVILSGANGIGKTTLLKSLLGIILPLSGEVEKDQYLEIGYFEQEVLGDNDKTCLQEIWDTFPSWTQYECRAALAKCGLTTKHIESRIQVLSGGEQAKVRLCKLMNHDANILVLDEPTNHLDTDAKDSLKQAILDYQGTVLMVCHEPDFYDGLATRVVDCTEWTTRII
;
A
#
# COMPACT_ATOMS: atom_id res chain seq x y z
N LYS A 1 -13.37 -17.10 -1.00
CA LYS A 1 -14.57 -17.77 -0.41
C LYS A 1 -14.13 -18.69 0.71
N GLN A 2 -14.76 -18.59 1.87
CA GLN A 2 -14.46 -19.35 3.09
C GLN A 2 -12.96 -19.36 3.44
N LEU A 3 -12.31 -18.21 3.25
CA LEU A 3 -10.87 -18.05 3.39
C LEU A 3 -10.49 -18.08 4.88
N VAL A 4 -9.56 -18.95 5.26
CA VAL A 4 -8.94 -18.96 6.59
C VAL A 4 -7.48 -18.59 6.43
N ILE A 5 -7.11 -17.46 7.02
CA ILE A 5 -5.73 -16.96 6.99
C ILE A 5 -4.97 -17.38 8.24
N GLY A 6 -3.67 -17.52 8.10
CA GLY A 6 -2.77 -17.91 9.20
C GLY A 6 -1.45 -18.43 8.68
N TYR A 7 -0.62 -18.87 9.61
CA TYR A 7 0.62 -19.61 9.31
C TYR A 7 0.43 -21.06 9.76
N ASP A 8 0.92 -21.44 10.95
CA ASP A 8 0.70 -22.77 11.53
C ASP A 8 -0.65 -22.88 12.25
N THR A 9 -1.20 -21.74 12.65
CA THR A 9 -2.48 -21.64 13.36
C THR A 9 -3.40 -20.61 12.70
N PRO A 10 -4.72 -20.85 12.69
CA PRO A 10 -5.69 -19.90 12.15
C PRO A 10 -5.65 -18.55 12.88
N LEU A 11 -5.56 -17.47 12.13
CA LEU A 11 -5.71 -16.09 12.61
C LEU A 11 -7.12 -15.56 12.38
N SER A 12 -7.90 -16.22 11.54
CA SER A 12 -9.28 -15.83 11.25
C SER A 12 -10.24 -17.02 11.32
N LYS A 13 -11.51 -16.70 11.55
CA LYS A 13 -12.64 -17.57 11.18
C LYS A 13 -12.71 -17.65 9.65
N PRO A 14 -13.49 -18.57 9.04
CA PRO A 14 -13.74 -18.56 7.61
C PRO A 14 -14.34 -17.21 7.15
N LEU A 15 -13.69 -16.59 6.15
CA LEU A 15 -14.07 -15.28 5.63
C LEU A 15 -14.65 -15.42 4.23
N ASP A 16 -15.75 -14.73 3.98
CA ASP A 16 -16.17 -14.37 2.63
C ASP A 16 -15.88 -12.89 2.43
N PHE A 17 -14.86 -12.59 1.63
CA PHE A 17 -14.39 -11.25 1.40
C PHE A 17 -14.39 -10.94 -0.10
N LEU A 18 -15.08 -9.89 -0.48
CA LEU A 18 -15.16 -9.42 -1.87
C LEU A 18 -14.71 -7.97 -1.92
N VAL A 19 -13.94 -7.62 -2.93
CA VAL A 19 -13.59 -6.24 -3.28
C VAL A 19 -14.09 -5.99 -4.70
N GLU A 20 -14.92 -4.99 -4.88
CA GLU A 20 -15.49 -4.62 -6.17
C GLU A 20 -14.61 -3.59 -6.88
N ARG A 21 -14.81 -3.47 -8.20
CA ARG A 21 -14.08 -2.49 -9.00
C ARG A 21 -14.37 -1.07 -8.51
N LYS A 22 -13.31 -0.26 -8.41
CA LYS A 22 -13.33 1.14 -7.94
C LYS A 22 -13.71 1.32 -6.47
N GLU A 23 -13.88 0.25 -5.70
CA GLU A 23 -13.99 0.37 -4.25
C GLU A 23 -12.67 0.85 -3.64
N LYS A 24 -12.80 1.63 -2.57
CA LYS A 24 -11.70 1.98 -1.66
C LYS A 24 -11.99 1.35 -0.32
N VAL A 25 -11.47 0.13 -0.11
CA VAL A 25 -11.73 -0.71 1.06
C VAL A 25 -10.62 -0.53 2.07
N ILE A 26 -10.99 -0.19 3.29
CA ILE A 26 -10.07 -0.05 4.42
C ILE A 26 -10.23 -1.24 5.35
N LEU A 27 -9.14 -1.90 5.67
CA LEU A 27 -9.05 -2.91 6.72
C LEU A 27 -8.61 -2.23 8.01
N SER A 28 -9.51 -2.12 8.97
CA SER A 28 -9.27 -1.52 10.28
C SER A 28 -9.20 -2.58 11.37
N GLY A 29 -8.75 -2.17 12.58
CA GLY A 29 -8.66 -3.05 13.75
C GLY A 29 -7.26 -3.07 14.37
N ALA A 30 -7.11 -3.68 15.54
CA ALA A 30 -5.89 -3.69 16.34
C ALA A 30 -4.69 -4.30 15.59
N ASN A 31 -3.48 -4.00 16.07
CA ASN A 31 -2.26 -4.60 15.53
C ASN A 31 -2.20 -6.11 15.83
N GLY A 32 -1.64 -6.88 14.91
CA GLY A 32 -1.42 -8.31 15.08
C GLY A 32 -2.64 -9.20 14.85
N ILE A 33 -3.81 -8.68 14.46
CA ILE A 33 -5.01 -9.50 14.22
C ILE A 33 -5.04 -10.20 12.86
N GLY A 34 -4.03 -9.97 12.00
CA GLY A 34 -3.91 -10.68 10.74
C GLY A 34 -4.20 -9.85 9.49
N LYS A 35 -4.31 -8.51 9.56
CA LYS A 35 -4.59 -7.65 8.39
C LYS A 35 -3.57 -7.80 7.27
N THR A 36 -2.29 -7.65 7.58
CA THR A 36 -1.18 -7.89 6.64
C THR A 36 -1.17 -9.32 6.11
N THR A 37 -1.51 -10.30 6.98
CA THR A 37 -1.61 -11.71 6.56
C THR A 37 -2.75 -11.90 5.56
N LEU A 38 -3.89 -11.22 5.76
CA LEU A 38 -4.98 -11.21 4.79
C LEU A 38 -4.53 -10.63 3.45
N LEU A 39 -3.89 -9.44 3.45
CA LEU A 39 -3.35 -8.85 2.23
C LEU A 39 -2.41 -9.81 1.51
N LYS A 40 -1.44 -10.37 2.22
CA LYS A 40 -0.45 -11.31 1.65
C LYS A 40 -1.11 -12.61 1.14
N SER A 41 -2.17 -13.08 1.80
CA SER A 41 -2.93 -14.25 1.31
C SER A 41 -3.74 -13.92 0.06
N LEU A 42 -4.38 -12.75 0.00
CA LEU A 42 -5.08 -12.27 -1.19
C LEU A 42 -4.13 -12.07 -2.38
N LEU A 43 -2.90 -11.63 -2.13
CA LEU A 43 -1.87 -11.48 -3.14
C LEU A 43 -1.30 -12.84 -3.62
N GLY A 44 -1.42 -13.89 -2.81
CA GLY A 44 -0.83 -15.20 -3.06
C GLY A 44 0.63 -15.31 -2.59
N ILE A 45 1.09 -14.34 -1.79
CA ILE A 45 2.44 -14.35 -1.17
C ILE A 45 2.47 -15.40 -0.05
N ILE A 46 1.37 -15.52 0.70
CA ILE A 46 1.18 -16.55 1.73
C ILE A 46 -0.02 -17.38 1.32
N LEU A 47 0.12 -18.71 1.36
CA LEU A 47 -1.01 -19.59 1.10
C LEU A 47 -2.00 -19.54 2.27
N PRO A 48 -3.30 -19.41 2.02
CA PRO A 48 -4.30 -19.54 3.07
C PRO A 48 -4.32 -20.97 3.63
N LEU A 49 -4.75 -21.12 4.88
CA LEU A 49 -4.90 -22.42 5.51
C LEU A 49 -6.08 -23.22 4.93
N SER A 50 -7.12 -22.51 4.49
CA SER A 50 -8.25 -23.13 3.75
C SER A 50 -8.99 -22.03 2.98
N GLY A 51 -9.91 -22.45 2.09
CA GLY A 51 -10.66 -21.57 1.21
C GLY A 51 -9.92 -21.23 -0.07
N GLU A 52 -10.52 -20.36 -0.86
CA GLU A 52 -10.02 -20.01 -2.20
C GLU A 52 -10.02 -18.51 -2.41
N VAL A 53 -8.99 -18.03 -3.11
CA VAL A 53 -8.88 -16.65 -3.59
C VAL A 53 -9.13 -16.64 -5.09
N GLU A 54 -10.25 -16.07 -5.51
CA GLU A 54 -10.56 -15.85 -6.92
C GLU A 54 -10.08 -14.45 -7.32
N LYS A 55 -9.36 -14.35 -8.44
CA LYS A 55 -8.88 -13.08 -8.99
C LYS A 55 -9.36 -12.95 -10.43
N ASP A 56 -9.73 -11.75 -10.82
CA ASP A 56 -9.97 -11.43 -12.23
C ASP A 56 -8.67 -11.60 -13.02
N GLN A 57 -8.79 -12.15 -14.24
CA GLN A 57 -7.63 -12.39 -15.12
C GLN A 57 -6.97 -11.09 -15.62
N TYR A 58 -7.66 -9.96 -15.55
CA TYR A 58 -7.16 -8.64 -15.94
C TYR A 58 -6.65 -7.81 -14.76
N LEU A 59 -6.43 -8.46 -13.61
CA LEU A 59 -6.01 -7.76 -12.41
C LEU A 59 -4.51 -7.44 -12.47
N GLU A 60 -4.20 -6.13 -12.53
CA GLU A 60 -2.85 -5.59 -12.40
C GLU A 60 -2.70 -4.98 -11.01
N ILE A 61 -1.89 -5.63 -10.17
CA ILE A 61 -1.76 -5.32 -8.75
C ILE A 61 -0.52 -4.48 -8.50
N GLY A 62 -0.70 -3.28 -7.95
CA GLY A 62 0.36 -2.52 -7.32
C GLY A 62 0.36 -2.82 -5.81
N TYR A 63 1.37 -3.53 -5.30
CA TYR A 63 1.51 -3.81 -3.88
C TYR A 63 2.59 -2.93 -3.25
N PHE A 64 2.19 -2.21 -2.23
CA PHE A 64 3.07 -1.35 -1.45
C PHE A 64 3.10 -1.86 -0.01
N GLU A 65 4.09 -2.68 0.26
CA GLU A 65 4.41 -3.15 1.60
C GLU A 65 5.01 -2.00 2.42
N GLN A 66 4.88 -2.07 3.73
CA GLN A 66 5.64 -1.23 4.64
C GLN A 66 7.14 -1.53 4.45
N GLU A 67 7.75 -0.89 3.46
CA GLU A 67 9.21 -0.99 3.28
C GLU A 67 9.90 -0.30 4.45
N VAL A 68 10.61 -1.06 5.23
CA VAL A 68 11.72 -0.51 6.00
C VAL A 68 12.79 -0.18 4.95
N LEU A 69 12.89 1.08 4.56
CA LEU A 69 13.97 1.56 3.67
C LEU A 69 15.29 1.56 4.46
N GLY A 70 15.70 0.36 4.95
CA GLY A 70 17.05 0.14 5.41
C GLY A 70 17.97 0.00 4.19
N ASP A 71 19.20 0.49 4.28
CA ASP A 71 20.32 0.26 3.36
C ASP A 71 20.07 0.42 1.86
N ASN A 72 19.07 1.20 1.43
CA ASN A 72 18.94 1.54 0.03
C ASN A 72 19.92 2.64 -0.37
N ASP A 73 21.03 2.21 -0.96
CA ASP A 73 22.17 3.06 -1.36
C ASP A 73 21.94 3.81 -2.67
N LYS A 74 20.81 3.53 -3.34
CA LYS A 74 20.41 4.20 -4.58
C LYS A 74 19.99 5.64 -4.32
N THR A 75 20.21 6.51 -5.32
CA THR A 75 19.58 7.83 -5.33
C THR A 75 18.10 7.73 -5.62
N CYS A 76 17.32 8.75 -5.25
CA CYS A 76 15.88 8.79 -5.61
C CYS A 76 15.68 8.66 -7.11
N LEU A 77 16.53 9.30 -7.91
CA LEU A 77 16.48 9.20 -9.36
C LEU A 77 16.69 7.77 -9.84
N GLN A 78 17.71 7.08 -9.32
CA GLN A 78 17.99 5.68 -9.67
C GLN A 78 16.83 4.77 -9.27
N GLU A 79 16.26 4.96 -8.09
CA GLU A 79 15.15 4.15 -7.58
C GLU A 79 13.90 4.26 -8.46
N ILE A 80 13.56 5.47 -8.92
CA ILE A 80 12.43 5.68 -9.84
C ILE A 80 12.75 5.13 -11.22
N TRP A 81 13.97 5.33 -11.71
CA TRP A 81 14.36 4.84 -13.03
C TRP A 81 14.40 3.31 -13.10
N ASP A 82 14.85 2.63 -12.05
CA ASP A 82 14.80 1.16 -11.96
C ASP A 82 13.35 0.64 -11.88
N THR A 83 12.47 1.41 -11.28
CA THR A 83 11.03 1.06 -11.19
C THR A 83 10.33 1.27 -12.55
N PHE A 84 10.71 2.31 -13.29
CA PHE A 84 10.12 2.69 -14.58
C PHE A 84 11.21 2.76 -15.68
N PRO A 85 11.72 1.60 -16.15
CA PRO A 85 12.86 1.55 -17.07
C PRO A 85 12.63 2.21 -18.44
N SER A 86 11.35 2.34 -18.83
CA SER A 86 10.95 3.01 -20.08
C SER A 86 11.01 4.54 -20.00
N TRP A 87 11.14 5.10 -18.81
CA TRP A 87 11.15 6.54 -18.62
C TRP A 87 12.54 7.12 -18.87
N THR A 88 12.54 8.36 -19.36
CA THR A 88 13.75 9.18 -19.43
C THR A 88 14.09 9.74 -18.05
N GLN A 89 15.34 10.13 -17.85
CA GLN A 89 15.75 10.83 -16.62
C GLN A 89 14.93 12.09 -16.34
N TYR A 90 14.50 12.79 -17.40
CA TYR A 90 13.68 13.98 -17.29
C TYR A 90 12.30 13.63 -16.70
N GLU A 91 11.66 12.57 -17.17
CA GLU A 91 10.35 12.11 -16.66
C GLU A 91 10.45 11.67 -15.20
N CYS A 92 11.51 10.93 -14.85
CA CYS A 92 11.76 10.55 -13.46
C CYS A 92 11.93 11.77 -12.54
N ARG A 93 12.72 12.77 -12.97
CA ARG A 93 12.91 14.02 -12.22
C ARG A 93 11.63 14.82 -12.10
N ALA A 94 10.85 14.93 -13.17
CA ALA A 94 9.58 15.63 -13.18
C ALA A 94 8.56 14.99 -12.23
N ALA A 95 8.48 13.66 -12.21
CA ALA A 95 7.59 12.92 -11.32
C ALA A 95 7.98 13.12 -9.83
N LEU A 96 9.27 13.00 -9.51
CA LEU A 96 9.77 13.26 -8.15
C LEU A 96 9.53 14.70 -7.70
N ALA A 97 9.73 15.67 -8.59
CA ALA A 97 9.48 17.08 -8.30
C ALA A 97 7.99 17.36 -8.04
N LYS A 98 7.08 16.71 -8.80
CA LYS A 98 5.63 16.78 -8.55
C LYS A 98 5.25 16.27 -7.17
N CYS A 99 5.99 15.31 -6.62
CA CYS A 99 5.83 14.83 -5.25
C CYS A 99 6.49 15.74 -4.20
N GLY A 100 6.99 16.90 -4.57
CA GLY A 100 7.57 17.89 -3.66
C GLY A 100 9.01 17.60 -3.23
N LEU A 101 9.77 16.85 -4.03
CA LEU A 101 11.20 16.66 -3.83
C LEU A 101 12.01 17.71 -4.60
N THR A 102 12.97 18.33 -3.91
CA THR A 102 13.91 19.29 -4.53
C THR A 102 14.97 18.56 -5.37
N THR A 103 15.66 19.27 -6.25
CA THR A 103 16.78 18.72 -7.04
C THR A 103 17.84 18.06 -6.13
N LYS A 104 18.13 18.66 -4.97
CA LYS A 104 19.07 18.09 -4.00
C LYS A 104 18.59 16.74 -3.48
N HIS A 105 17.30 16.62 -3.14
CA HIS A 105 16.72 15.36 -2.66
C HIS A 105 16.72 14.29 -3.76
N ILE A 106 16.41 14.67 -5.00
CA ILE A 106 16.37 13.76 -6.15
C ILE A 106 17.72 13.09 -6.42
N GLU A 107 18.80 13.82 -6.20
CA GLU A 107 20.18 13.33 -6.37
C GLU A 107 20.77 12.70 -5.11
N SER A 108 20.10 12.85 -3.96
CA SER A 108 20.53 12.24 -2.72
C SER A 108 20.19 10.76 -2.67
N ARG A 109 20.98 10.00 -1.91
CA ARG A 109 20.67 8.60 -1.59
C ARG A 109 19.43 8.54 -0.69
N ILE A 110 18.60 7.54 -0.90
CA ILE A 110 17.34 7.38 -0.14
C ILE A 110 17.60 7.28 1.36
N GLN A 111 18.63 6.56 1.77
CA GLN A 111 18.99 6.37 3.17
C GLN A 111 19.32 7.67 3.94
N VAL A 112 19.68 8.76 3.25
CA VAL A 112 20.01 10.04 3.91
C VAL A 112 18.85 11.00 3.96
N LEU A 113 17.71 10.63 3.36
CA LEU A 113 16.49 11.42 3.39
C LEU A 113 15.77 11.27 4.73
N SER A 114 15.03 12.31 5.12
CA SER A 114 14.06 12.23 6.21
C SER A 114 12.94 11.23 5.88
N GLY A 115 12.23 10.74 6.90
CA GLY A 115 11.09 9.83 6.71
C GLY A 115 10.03 10.40 5.76
N GLY A 116 9.72 11.71 5.88
CA GLY A 116 8.77 12.39 4.99
C GLY A 116 9.26 12.47 3.53
N GLU A 117 10.56 12.70 3.31
CA GLU A 117 11.14 12.72 1.96
C GLU A 117 11.16 11.32 1.32
N GLN A 118 11.50 10.30 2.12
CA GLN A 118 11.40 8.91 1.68
C GLN A 118 9.95 8.53 1.30
N ALA A 119 8.98 9.00 2.07
CA ALA A 119 7.57 8.81 1.79
C ALA A 119 7.14 9.43 0.45
N LYS A 120 7.70 10.61 0.09
CA LYS A 120 7.46 11.25 -1.21
C LYS A 120 8.01 10.43 -2.38
N VAL A 121 9.13 9.72 -2.20
CA VAL A 121 9.64 8.77 -3.21
C VAL A 121 8.67 7.61 -3.39
N ARG A 122 8.15 7.04 -2.29
CA ARG A 122 7.14 5.98 -2.35
C ARG A 122 5.86 6.45 -3.01
N LEU A 123 5.41 7.64 -2.67
CA LEU A 123 4.24 8.26 -3.29
C LEU A 123 4.43 8.44 -4.80
N CYS A 124 5.63 8.83 -5.24
CA CYS A 124 5.96 8.93 -6.64
C CYS A 124 5.83 7.59 -7.36
N LYS A 125 6.31 6.50 -6.76
CA LYS A 125 6.12 5.14 -7.30
C LYS A 125 4.63 4.79 -7.39
N LEU A 126 3.88 5.02 -6.32
CA LEU A 126 2.46 4.71 -6.22
C LEU A 126 1.64 5.41 -7.30
N MET A 127 1.85 6.71 -7.46
CA MET A 127 1.08 7.54 -8.40
C MET A 127 1.33 7.22 -9.87
N ASN A 128 2.46 6.62 -10.19
CA ASN A 128 2.89 6.36 -11.57
C ASN A 128 2.89 4.85 -11.91
N HIS A 129 2.43 4.00 -11.01
CA HIS A 129 2.32 2.57 -11.26
C HIS A 129 1.08 2.26 -12.10
N ASP A 130 1.28 1.55 -13.23
CA ASP A 130 0.20 1.05 -14.07
C ASP A 130 -0.48 -0.16 -13.39
N ALA A 131 -1.36 0.12 -12.44
CA ALA A 131 -2.13 -0.88 -11.73
C ALA A 131 -3.62 -0.52 -11.79
N ASN A 132 -4.50 -1.52 -11.76
CA ASN A 132 -5.94 -1.29 -11.63
C ASN A 132 -6.45 -1.58 -10.22
N ILE A 133 -5.61 -2.16 -9.37
CA ILE A 133 -5.80 -2.25 -7.92
C ILE A 133 -4.50 -1.92 -7.17
N LEU A 134 -4.62 -1.05 -6.17
CA LEU A 134 -3.54 -0.75 -5.23
C LEU A 134 -3.82 -1.48 -3.92
N VAL A 135 -2.82 -2.21 -3.45
CA VAL A 135 -2.84 -2.86 -2.13
C VAL A 135 -1.79 -2.18 -1.27
N LEU A 136 -2.24 -1.50 -0.21
CA LEU A 136 -1.42 -0.64 0.64
C LEU A 136 -1.43 -1.19 2.06
N ASP A 137 -0.25 -1.50 2.60
CA ASP A 137 -0.10 -1.99 3.98
C ASP A 137 0.47 -0.89 4.87
N GLU A 138 -0.39 -0.27 5.68
CA GLU A 138 -0.09 0.82 6.60
C GLU A 138 0.71 1.98 5.95
N PRO A 139 0.22 2.55 4.84
CA PRO A 139 1.00 3.51 4.04
C PRO A 139 1.22 4.86 4.74
N THR A 140 0.50 5.13 5.82
CA THR A 140 0.62 6.38 6.61
C THR A 140 1.73 6.32 7.66
N ASN A 141 2.30 5.16 7.94
CA ASN A 141 3.34 5.00 8.95
C ASN A 141 4.57 5.85 8.60
N HIS A 142 5.06 6.57 9.59
CA HIS A 142 6.23 7.45 9.50
C HIS A 142 6.07 8.66 8.55
N LEU A 143 4.84 8.94 8.07
CA LEU A 143 4.56 10.13 7.29
C LEU A 143 4.32 11.36 8.19
N ASP A 144 4.85 12.50 7.79
CA ASP A 144 4.42 13.80 8.31
C ASP A 144 3.03 14.19 7.73
N THR A 145 2.44 15.23 8.26
CA THR A 145 1.10 15.68 7.87
C THR A 145 1.01 15.98 6.37
N ASP A 146 2.01 16.69 5.83
CA ASP A 146 2.03 17.09 4.40
C ASP A 146 2.11 15.88 3.47
N ALA A 147 2.90 14.86 3.86
CA ALA A 147 3.00 13.62 3.11
C ALA A 147 1.70 12.79 3.19
N LYS A 148 1.02 12.78 4.36
CA LYS A 148 -0.30 12.13 4.51
C LYS A 148 -1.34 12.80 3.62
N ASP A 149 -1.39 14.12 3.60
CA ASP A 149 -2.33 14.88 2.76
C ASP A 149 -2.08 14.62 1.26
N SER A 150 -0.81 14.59 0.86
CA SER A 150 -0.42 14.27 -0.51
C SER A 150 -0.81 12.83 -0.88
N LEU A 151 -0.61 11.86 0.00
CA LEU A 151 -1.02 10.46 -0.19
C LEU A 151 -2.55 10.35 -0.27
N LYS A 152 -3.27 11.01 0.64
CA LYS A 152 -4.74 11.04 0.65
C LYS A 152 -5.29 11.57 -0.67
N GLN A 153 -4.74 12.67 -1.16
CA GLN A 153 -5.14 13.26 -2.44
C GLN A 153 -4.84 12.31 -3.60
N ALA A 154 -3.66 11.68 -3.63
CA ALA A 154 -3.30 10.71 -4.67
C ALA A 154 -4.27 9.52 -4.71
N ILE A 155 -4.68 8.99 -3.54
CA ILE A 155 -5.65 7.90 -3.46
C ILE A 155 -7.05 8.36 -3.87
N LEU A 156 -7.44 9.60 -3.56
CA LEU A 156 -8.72 10.18 -3.99
C LEU A 156 -8.78 10.29 -5.53
N ASP A 157 -7.71 10.75 -6.15
CA ASP A 157 -7.61 10.94 -7.60
C ASP A 157 -7.46 9.61 -8.37
N TYR A 158 -7.01 8.57 -7.68
CA TYR A 158 -6.83 7.25 -8.29
C TYR A 158 -8.17 6.62 -8.68
N GLN A 159 -8.32 6.28 -9.97
CA GLN A 159 -9.56 5.77 -10.56
C GLN A 159 -9.75 4.25 -10.43
N GLY A 160 -8.73 3.55 -9.93
CA GLY A 160 -8.76 2.11 -9.70
C GLY A 160 -9.33 1.72 -8.34
N THR A 161 -9.18 0.46 -8.01
CA THR A 161 -9.57 -0.13 -6.73
C THR A 161 -8.44 0.04 -5.71
N VAL A 162 -8.78 0.28 -4.45
CA VAL A 162 -7.80 0.36 -3.35
C VAL A 162 -8.21 -0.60 -2.24
N LEU A 163 -7.27 -1.42 -1.81
CA LEU A 163 -7.38 -2.22 -0.59
C LEU A 163 -6.25 -1.79 0.36
N MET A 164 -6.61 -1.20 1.48
CA MET A 164 -5.64 -0.57 2.36
C MET A 164 -5.82 -1.01 3.82
N VAL A 165 -4.73 -1.38 4.47
CA VAL A 165 -4.67 -1.46 5.93
C VAL A 165 -4.35 -0.06 6.46
N CYS A 166 -5.21 0.47 7.32
CA CYS A 166 -5.00 1.77 7.96
C CYS A 166 -5.62 1.80 9.34
N HIS A 167 -4.89 2.42 10.29
CA HIS A 167 -5.31 2.58 11.69
C HIS A 167 -5.78 4.00 12.03
N GLU A 168 -5.70 4.93 11.09
CA GLU A 168 -5.97 6.33 11.29
C GLU A 168 -7.33 6.72 10.70
N PRO A 169 -8.42 6.79 11.52
CA PRO A 169 -9.75 7.16 11.02
C PRO A 169 -9.75 8.51 10.29
N ASP A 170 -9.04 9.51 10.81
CA ASP A 170 -8.95 10.84 10.22
C ASP A 170 -8.32 10.84 8.82
N PHE A 171 -7.43 9.87 8.56
CA PHE A 171 -6.82 9.72 7.24
C PHE A 171 -7.81 9.19 6.21
N TYR A 172 -8.54 8.12 6.54
CA TYR A 172 -9.42 7.49 5.57
C TYR A 172 -10.86 8.05 5.56
N ASP A 173 -11.19 8.96 6.47
CA ASP A 173 -12.47 9.68 6.42
C ASP A 173 -12.61 10.49 5.11
N GLY A 174 -13.75 10.35 4.46
CA GLY A 174 -14.02 10.93 3.14
C GLY A 174 -13.27 10.26 1.96
N LEU A 175 -12.41 9.26 2.23
CA LEU A 175 -11.68 8.48 1.22
C LEU A 175 -12.30 7.09 1.03
N ALA A 176 -12.62 6.41 2.15
CA ALA A 176 -13.11 5.04 2.13
C ALA A 176 -14.53 4.94 1.56
N THR A 177 -14.75 4.00 0.63
CA THR A 177 -16.09 3.59 0.22
C THR A 177 -16.66 2.53 1.16
N ARG A 178 -15.77 1.75 1.80
CA ARG A 178 -16.12 0.74 2.79
C ARG A 178 -14.99 0.56 3.79
N VAL A 179 -15.34 0.47 5.06
CA VAL A 179 -14.43 0.10 6.14
C VAL A 179 -14.82 -1.27 6.68
N VAL A 180 -13.85 -2.17 6.79
CA VAL A 180 -14.02 -3.53 7.30
C VAL A 180 -13.29 -3.63 8.63
N ASP A 181 -14.05 -3.86 9.70
CA ASP A 181 -13.48 -4.11 11.02
C ASP A 181 -13.00 -5.56 11.12
N CYS A 182 -11.70 -5.73 11.12
CA CYS A 182 -11.07 -7.04 11.18
C CYS A 182 -11.21 -7.73 12.55
N THR A 183 -11.70 -7.05 13.57
CA THR A 183 -11.96 -7.66 14.90
C THR A 183 -13.11 -8.66 14.84
N GLU A 184 -14.04 -8.51 13.92
CA GLU A 184 -15.20 -9.39 13.77
C GLU A 184 -14.85 -10.82 13.37
N TRP A 185 -13.74 -10.99 12.66
CA TRP A 185 -13.33 -12.29 12.12
C TRP A 185 -12.04 -12.85 12.71
N THR A 186 -11.31 -12.11 13.53
CA THR A 186 -10.10 -12.62 14.17
C THR A 186 -10.43 -13.76 15.16
N THR A 187 -9.53 -14.74 15.25
CA THR A 187 -9.56 -15.77 16.29
C THR A 187 -8.74 -15.37 17.52
N ARG A 188 -7.99 -14.27 17.44
CA ARG A 188 -7.20 -13.76 18.57
C ARG A 188 -8.09 -13.02 19.55
N ILE A 189 -7.90 -13.30 20.82
CA ILE A 189 -8.48 -12.51 21.91
C ILE A 189 -7.61 -11.25 22.03
N ILE A 190 -8.23 -10.09 21.85
CA ILE A 190 -7.58 -8.77 21.93
C ILE A 190 -7.81 -8.21 23.33
#